data_962c7eb8950d3f34ce3ea5667ee9b9b9
#
_entry.id   962c7eb8950d3f34ce3ea5667ee9b9b9
#
_cell.length_a   1.000
_cell.length_b   1.000
_cell.length_c   1.000
_cell.angle_alpha   90.00
_cell.angle_beta   90.00
_cell.angle_gamma   90.00
#
_symmetry.space_group_name_H-M   'P 1'
#
loop_
_entity.id
_entity.type
_entity.pdbx_description
1 polymer ?
#
loop_
_entity_poly.entity_id
_entity_poly.type
_entity_poly.pdbx_seq_one_letter_code
_entity_poly.pdbx_strand_id
1 'polypeptide(L)'
;VERAQLEAKGDVMLADVNHYRYNELQAADRTLQQIVQYYIDKARKRGELPTQKTAKPSVNIIGVSTLGFHNNHDCTELKRLMADLGIEVNIVIPEGAAVHELKNMPQAWFNLVPYRELGLTTAKYLEEQFGTPYVDITPMGVVETARCIRKIQQVINAQGAEVNYEDFINEQTLHVSQAAWFSRSIDCQNLTGKKAVVFGDNTHAAALTKILSREMGIHVVWAGTYCKYDADWFREQVSEYCDQVLITDDHGEIGDAIARVEPAAIFGTQMERHVGKRLDIPCGVIAAPIHVQNFPIGYKPFMGYEGTNQITDLIYNSFTLGMEDHLLEIFGGHDTKEVITKGISAESGLNWTKDGQAELNKIPGFVRGKVKRNTEKFARERGFKDISAEVLYAAKESVGA
;
A
#
# COMPACT_ATOMS: atom_id res chain seq x y z
N VAL A 1 -21.11 -30.70 10.50
CA VAL A 1 -19.92 -30.94 9.65
C VAL A 1 -19.81 -32.41 9.30
N GLU A 2 -19.70 -33.31 10.29
CA GLU A 2 -19.60 -34.77 10.05
C GLU A 2 -20.74 -35.30 9.16
N ARG A 3 -21.99 -34.87 9.42
CA ARG A 3 -23.12 -35.27 8.62
C ARG A 3 -23.04 -34.74 7.17
N ALA A 4 -22.62 -33.49 6.96
CA ALA A 4 -22.41 -32.93 5.63
C ALA A 4 -21.27 -33.63 4.88
N GLN A 5 -20.21 -34.03 5.57
CA GLN A 5 -19.10 -34.79 4.98
C GLN A 5 -19.51 -36.21 4.57
N LEU A 6 -20.41 -36.84 5.33
CA LEU A 6 -20.95 -38.16 5.00
C LEU A 6 -21.94 -38.16 3.82
N GLU A 7 -22.69 -37.09 3.67
CA GLU A 7 -23.71 -36.93 2.62
C GLU A 7 -23.16 -36.30 1.32
N ALA A 8 -21.98 -35.61 1.38
CA ALA A 8 -21.42 -34.91 0.24
C ALA A 8 -20.71 -35.84 -0.74
N LYS A 9 -20.95 -35.65 -2.04
CA LYS A 9 -20.24 -36.36 -3.12
C LYS A 9 -18.83 -35.76 -3.39
N GLY A 10 -18.49 -34.65 -2.76
CA GLY A 10 -17.21 -33.94 -2.90
C GLY A 10 -16.56 -33.65 -1.56
N ASP A 11 -15.44 -32.94 -1.60
CA ASP A 11 -14.74 -32.52 -0.40
C ASP A 11 -15.51 -31.43 0.34
N VAL A 12 -15.71 -31.64 1.63
CA VAL A 12 -16.30 -30.64 2.54
C VAL A 12 -15.34 -30.42 3.70
N MET A 13 -14.92 -29.20 3.88
CA MET A 13 -14.11 -28.80 5.04
C MET A 13 -14.80 -27.67 5.81
N LEU A 14 -14.53 -27.62 7.09
CA LEU A 14 -14.96 -26.51 7.94
C LEU A 14 -13.75 -25.59 8.18
N ALA A 15 -13.86 -24.33 7.80
CA ALA A 15 -12.94 -23.31 8.23
C ALA A 15 -13.41 -22.71 9.56
N ASP A 16 -12.59 -22.83 10.60
CA ASP A 16 -12.88 -22.24 11.92
C ASP A 16 -12.53 -20.75 11.92
N VAL A 17 -13.40 -19.97 11.30
CA VAL A 17 -13.30 -18.52 11.23
C VAL A 17 -14.61 -17.87 11.71
N ASN A 18 -14.54 -17.19 12.82
CA ASN A 18 -15.66 -16.49 13.41
C ASN A 18 -15.50 -14.99 13.17
N HIS A 19 -16.39 -14.38 12.37
CA HIS A 19 -16.35 -12.98 11.98
C HIS A 19 -16.44 -11.98 13.18
N TYR A 20 -16.85 -12.42 14.35
CA TYR A 20 -16.78 -11.61 15.57
C TYR A 20 -15.40 -11.61 16.25
N ARG A 21 -14.49 -12.50 15.83
CA ARG A 21 -13.16 -12.68 16.44
C ARG A 21 -12.01 -12.38 15.48
N TYR A 22 -12.24 -12.50 14.19
CA TYR A 22 -11.21 -12.38 13.17
C TYR A 22 -11.63 -11.35 12.12
N ASN A 23 -10.71 -10.46 11.75
CA ASN A 23 -10.90 -9.62 10.58
C ASN A 23 -10.73 -10.44 9.29
N GLU A 24 -11.00 -9.84 8.15
CA GLU A 24 -10.95 -10.53 6.84
C GLU A 24 -9.57 -11.11 6.51
N LEU A 25 -8.47 -10.41 6.80
CA LEU A 25 -7.12 -10.89 6.52
C LEU A 25 -6.77 -12.09 7.39
N GLN A 26 -7.04 -11.99 8.67
CA GLN A 26 -6.81 -13.08 9.62
C GLN A 26 -7.70 -14.29 9.31
N ALA A 27 -8.94 -14.06 8.89
CA ALA A 27 -9.83 -15.13 8.46
C ALA A 27 -9.32 -15.81 7.18
N ALA A 28 -8.79 -15.03 6.23
CA ALA A 28 -8.21 -15.55 4.99
C ALA A 28 -6.96 -16.41 5.25
N ASP A 29 -6.02 -15.94 6.07
CA ASP A 29 -4.81 -16.70 6.44
C ASP A 29 -5.14 -18.03 7.11
N ARG A 30 -6.06 -18.01 8.10
CA ARG A 30 -6.54 -19.22 8.78
C ARG A 30 -7.25 -20.17 7.83
N THR A 31 -8.09 -19.66 6.93
CA THR A 31 -8.80 -20.49 5.95
C THR A 31 -7.82 -21.14 4.99
N LEU A 32 -6.82 -20.40 4.49
CA LEU A 32 -5.78 -20.93 3.62
C LEU A 32 -5.02 -22.06 4.28
N GLN A 33 -4.60 -21.86 5.53
CA GLN A 33 -3.90 -22.90 6.30
C GLN A 33 -4.76 -24.16 6.46
N GLN A 34 -6.05 -24.03 6.75
CA GLN A 34 -6.95 -25.18 6.92
C GLN A 34 -7.21 -25.92 5.59
N ILE A 35 -7.29 -25.19 4.46
CA ILE A 35 -7.36 -25.78 3.12
C ILE A 35 -6.09 -26.63 2.85
N VAL A 36 -4.93 -26.05 3.05
CA VAL A 36 -3.64 -26.70 2.82
C VAL A 36 -3.53 -27.96 3.72
N GLN A 37 -3.82 -27.82 4.99
CA GLN A 37 -3.81 -28.94 5.93
C GLN A 37 -4.75 -30.07 5.51
N TYR A 38 -5.98 -29.74 5.15
CA TYR A 38 -6.98 -30.73 4.73
C TYR A 38 -6.51 -31.57 3.54
N TYR A 39 -5.99 -30.92 2.48
CA TYR A 39 -5.55 -31.64 1.28
C TYR A 39 -4.24 -32.39 1.49
N ILE A 40 -3.33 -31.89 2.29
CA ILE A 40 -2.12 -32.59 2.70
C ILE A 40 -2.47 -33.82 3.53
N ASP A 41 -3.35 -33.73 4.51
CA ASP A 41 -3.78 -34.87 5.33
C ASP A 41 -4.53 -35.93 4.51
N LYS A 42 -5.32 -35.46 3.53
CA LYS A 42 -5.99 -36.35 2.56
C LYS A 42 -4.96 -37.11 1.72
N ALA A 43 -3.95 -36.45 1.20
CA ALA A 43 -2.87 -37.06 0.43
C ALA A 43 -2.02 -38.00 1.31
N ARG A 44 -1.75 -37.62 2.56
CA ARG A 44 -1.03 -38.45 3.54
C ARG A 44 -1.75 -39.80 3.79
N LYS A 45 -3.07 -39.74 3.98
CA LYS A 45 -3.90 -40.97 4.16
C LYS A 45 -3.89 -41.88 2.96
N ARG A 46 -3.66 -41.35 1.76
CA ARG A 46 -3.59 -42.09 0.49
C ARG A 46 -2.19 -42.54 0.10
N GLY A 47 -1.16 -42.17 0.89
CA GLY A 47 0.25 -42.45 0.56
C GLY A 47 0.74 -41.66 -0.69
N GLU A 48 0.13 -40.50 -1.00
CA GLU A 48 0.44 -39.71 -2.18
C GLU A 48 1.39 -38.54 -1.89
N LEU A 49 1.84 -38.39 -0.64
CA LEU A 49 2.77 -37.31 -0.30
C LEU A 49 4.16 -37.59 -0.87
N PRO A 50 4.78 -36.59 -1.50
CA PRO A 50 6.17 -36.72 -1.93
C PRO A 50 7.11 -36.89 -0.76
N THR A 51 8.10 -37.74 -0.96
CA THR A 51 9.12 -38.07 0.07
C THR A 51 10.43 -37.31 -0.15
N GLN A 52 10.61 -36.67 -1.28
CA GLN A 52 11.87 -36.01 -1.65
C GLN A 52 11.62 -34.56 -2.02
N LYS A 53 12.60 -33.70 -1.76
CA LYS A 53 12.65 -32.35 -2.25
C LYS A 53 12.89 -32.32 -3.76
N THR A 54 12.55 -31.22 -4.42
CA THR A 54 12.89 -31.00 -5.83
C THR A 54 14.41 -31.02 -6.03
N ALA A 55 14.84 -31.45 -7.23
CA ALA A 55 16.27 -31.60 -7.54
C ALA A 55 17.03 -30.26 -7.55
N LYS A 56 16.33 -29.18 -7.88
CA LYS A 56 16.84 -27.80 -7.84
C LYS A 56 16.16 -27.01 -6.74
N PRO A 57 16.79 -25.93 -6.26
CA PRO A 57 16.14 -25.03 -5.31
C PRO A 57 14.79 -24.58 -5.82
N SER A 58 13.77 -24.70 -4.98
CA SER A 58 12.40 -24.33 -5.32
C SER A 58 11.67 -23.69 -4.15
N VAL A 59 10.64 -22.91 -4.47
CA VAL A 59 9.90 -22.10 -3.52
C VAL A 59 8.38 -22.27 -3.67
N ASN A 60 7.65 -22.32 -2.55
CA ASN A 60 6.23 -21.99 -2.53
C ASN A 60 6.05 -20.53 -2.21
N ILE A 61 5.27 -19.80 -3.00
CA ILE A 61 4.87 -18.40 -2.72
C ILE A 61 3.49 -18.46 -2.07
N ILE A 62 3.41 -18.03 -0.79
CA ILE A 62 2.22 -18.24 0.06
C ILE A 62 1.61 -16.89 0.44
N GLY A 63 0.31 -16.75 0.24
CA GLY A 63 -0.46 -15.58 0.64
C GLY A 63 -0.77 -14.60 -0.50
N VAL A 64 -0.50 -14.95 -1.75
CA VAL A 64 -0.92 -14.16 -2.90
C VAL A 64 -2.44 -14.28 -3.07
N SER A 65 -3.16 -13.24 -2.68
CA SER A 65 -4.63 -13.23 -2.60
C SER A 65 -5.19 -11.93 -3.17
N THR A 66 -6.42 -11.99 -3.66
CA THR A 66 -7.17 -10.82 -4.15
C THR A 66 -7.48 -9.77 -3.07
N LEU A 67 -7.22 -10.05 -1.80
CA LEU A 67 -7.32 -9.06 -0.71
C LEU A 67 -6.20 -8.00 -0.77
N GLY A 68 -5.06 -8.29 -1.42
CA GLY A 68 -4.02 -7.31 -1.73
C GLY A 68 -4.23 -6.72 -3.12
N PHE A 69 -4.22 -5.41 -3.26
CA PHE A 69 -4.56 -4.80 -4.56
C PHE A 69 -3.43 -4.79 -5.60
N HIS A 70 -2.18 -5.04 -5.19
CA HIS A 70 -1.03 -5.23 -6.09
C HIS A 70 -0.68 -6.71 -6.33
N ASN A 71 -1.43 -7.64 -5.77
CA ASN A 71 -1.11 -9.07 -5.69
C ASN A 71 -0.70 -9.71 -7.03
N ASN A 72 -1.41 -9.44 -8.12
CA ASN A 72 -1.10 -10.01 -9.44
C ASN A 72 0.24 -9.49 -9.99
N HIS A 73 0.51 -8.19 -9.81
CA HIS A 73 1.74 -7.54 -10.24
C HIS A 73 2.91 -8.01 -9.39
N ASP A 74 2.71 -8.08 -8.08
CA ASP A 74 3.69 -8.59 -7.12
C ASP A 74 4.01 -10.06 -7.35
N CYS A 75 3.00 -10.89 -7.65
CA CYS A 75 3.20 -12.28 -7.99
C CYS A 75 4.08 -12.45 -9.25
N THR A 76 3.84 -11.62 -10.27
CA THR A 76 4.63 -11.61 -11.50
C THR A 76 6.08 -11.21 -11.20
N GLU A 77 6.28 -10.18 -10.39
CA GLU A 77 7.61 -9.70 -10.03
C GLU A 77 8.36 -10.69 -9.14
N LEU A 78 7.69 -11.34 -8.19
CA LEU A 78 8.28 -12.38 -7.36
C LEU A 78 8.71 -13.60 -8.20
N LYS A 79 7.88 -14.02 -9.17
CA LYS A 79 8.25 -15.10 -10.09
C LYS A 79 9.47 -14.72 -10.94
N ARG A 80 9.55 -13.45 -11.41
CA ARG A 80 10.70 -12.93 -12.13
C ARG A 80 11.94 -12.96 -11.24
N LEU A 81 11.84 -12.45 -10.02
CA LEU A 81 12.94 -12.45 -9.06
C LEU A 81 13.44 -13.88 -8.77
N MET A 82 12.54 -14.84 -8.55
CA MET A 82 12.95 -16.22 -8.32
C MET A 82 13.66 -16.83 -9.56
N ALA A 83 13.16 -16.55 -10.75
CA ALA A 83 13.80 -17.00 -12.00
C ALA A 83 15.21 -16.41 -12.17
N ASP A 84 15.39 -15.12 -11.89
CA ASP A 84 16.68 -14.43 -11.94
C ASP A 84 17.69 -15.01 -10.92
N LEU A 85 17.20 -15.48 -9.77
CA LEU A 85 18.00 -16.17 -8.74
C LEU A 85 18.20 -17.66 -9.05
N GLY A 86 17.67 -18.19 -10.16
CA GLY A 86 17.77 -19.61 -10.52
C GLY A 86 16.91 -20.53 -9.64
N ILE A 87 15.86 -20.02 -9.01
CA ILE A 87 14.96 -20.75 -8.10
C ILE A 87 13.65 -21.07 -8.83
N GLU A 88 13.25 -22.34 -8.83
CA GLU A 88 12.00 -22.77 -9.46
C GLU A 88 10.80 -22.46 -8.54
N VAL A 89 9.71 -21.92 -9.11
CA VAL A 89 8.46 -21.75 -8.37
C VAL A 89 7.68 -23.05 -8.40
N ASN A 90 7.58 -23.72 -7.24
CA ASN A 90 6.86 -24.98 -7.07
C ASN A 90 5.35 -24.73 -7.14
N ILE A 91 4.84 -23.81 -6.33
CA ILE A 91 3.40 -23.46 -6.28
C ILE A 91 3.21 -22.03 -5.79
N VAL A 92 2.14 -21.39 -6.25
CA VAL A 92 1.67 -20.10 -5.71
C VAL A 92 0.27 -20.29 -5.15
N ILE A 93 0.05 -19.89 -3.89
CA ILE A 93 -1.25 -20.02 -3.23
C ILE A 93 -1.69 -18.75 -2.52
N PRO A 94 -3.01 -18.53 -2.41
CA PRO A 94 -4.13 -19.31 -2.97
C PRO A 94 -4.31 -19.13 -4.47
N GLU A 95 -3.81 -18.04 -5.04
CA GLU A 95 -4.02 -17.70 -6.43
C GLU A 95 -3.07 -18.47 -7.37
N GLY A 96 -3.66 -19.16 -8.35
CA GLY A 96 -2.92 -19.86 -9.38
C GLY A 96 -2.69 -21.35 -9.15
N ALA A 97 -3.12 -21.92 -8.02
CA ALA A 97 -2.96 -23.35 -7.72
C ALA A 97 -4.30 -24.10 -7.69
N ALA A 98 -4.25 -25.32 -8.17
CA ALA A 98 -5.35 -26.26 -7.97
C ALA A 98 -5.18 -27.03 -6.64
N VAL A 99 -6.30 -27.33 -5.97
CA VAL A 99 -6.27 -27.97 -4.64
C VAL A 99 -5.56 -29.33 -4.63
N HIS A 100 -5.57 -30.06 -5.77
CA HIS A 100 -4.87 -31.34 -5.87
C HIS A 100 -3.34 -31.20 -5.94
N GLU A 101 -2.82 -30.00 -6.22
CA GLU A 101 -1.39 -29.70 -6.26
C GLU A 101 -0.83 -29.40 -4.87
N LEU A 102 -1.69 -29.06 -3.90
CA LEU A 102 -1.27 -28.71 -2.54
C LEU A 102 -0.46 -29.84 -1.86
N LYS A 103 -0.68 -31.09 -2.24
CA LYS A 103 0.13 -32.24 -1.78
C LYS A 103 1.61 -32.11 -2.13
N ASN A 104 1.97 -31.30 -3.14
CA ASN A 104 3.34 -31.11 -3.60
C ASN A 104 4.08 -29.99 -2.83
N MET A 105 3.40 -29.24 -1.97
CA MET A 105 4.05 -28.17 -1.19
C MET A 105 5.27 -28.63 -0.38
N PRO A 106 5.27 -29.83 0.24
CA PRO A 106 6.42 -30.31 0.98
C PRO A 106 7.69 -30.53 0.16
N GLN A 107 7.61 -30.59 -1.18
CA GLN A 107 8.78 -30.75 -2.06
C GLN A 107 9.64 -29.49 -2.17
N ALA A 108 9.07 -28.32 -1.92
CA ALA A 108 9.81 -27.07 -2.03
C ALA A 108 10.92 -26.99 -0.97
N TRP A 109 12.03 -26.36 -1.34
CA TRP A 109 13.13 -26.14 -0.42
C TRP A 109 12.76 -25.14 0.67
N PHE A 110 11.96 -24.13 0.34
CA PHE A 110 11.48 -23.15 1.31
C PHE A 110 10.14 -22.55 0.89
N ASN A 111 9.54 -21.80 1.82
CA ASN A 111 8.34 -21.02 1.59
C ASN A 111 8.67 -19.53 1.61
N LEU A 112 8.15 -18.74 0.68
CA LEU A 112 8.21 -17.29 0.70
C LEU A 112 6.84 -16.75 1.11
N VAL A 113 6.82 -15.91 2.14
CA VAL A 113 5.62 -15.26 2.67
C VAL A 113 5.70 -13.75 2.36
N PRO A 114 5.26 -13.31 1.17
CA PRO A 114 5.36 -11.92 0.77
C PRO A 114 4.40 -11.00 1.56
N TYR A 115 3.24 -11.52 1.94
CA TYR A 115 2.23 -10.83 2.76
C TYR A 115 2.03 -11.61 4.06
N ARG A 116 2.56 -11.05 5.15
CA ARG A 116 2.57 -11.71 6.45
C ARG A 116 1.18 -12.09 6.94
N GLU A 117 0.23 -11.19 6.80
CA GLU A 117 -1.17 -11.34 7.22
C GLU A 117 -1.97 -12.36 6.41
N LEU A 118 -1.44 -12.88 5.30
CA LEU A 118 -2.13 -13.79 4.39
C LEU A 118 -1.44 -15.14 4.19
N GLY A 119 -0.21 -15.34 4.71
CA GLY A 119 0.55 -16.55 4.43
C GLY A 119 1.31 -17.16 5.59
N LEU A 120 1.46 -16.42 6.69
CA LEU A 120 2.34 -16.84 7.78
C LEU A 120 1.86 -18.11 8.48
N THR A 121 0.58 -18.25 8.74
CA THR A 121 0.01 -19.42 9.42
C THR A 121 0.23 -20.70 8.62
N THR A 122 0.06 -20.62 7.30
CA THR A 122 0.35 -21.74 6.39
C THR A 122 1.84 -22.10 6.37
N ALA A 123 2.72 -21.09 6.32
CA ALA A 123 4.16 -21.32 6.29
C ALA A 123 4.66 -21.99 7.59
N LYS A 124 4.17 -21.54 8.74
CA LYS A 124 4.46 -22.17 10.04
C LYS A 124 3.97 -23.61 10.10
N TYR A 125 2.76 -23.88 9.61
CA TYR A 125 2.25 -25.27 9.51
C TYR A 125 3.18 -26.16 8.68
N LEU A 126 3.67 -25.68 7.53
CA LEU A 126 4.59 -26.45 6.69
C LEU A 126 5.97 -26.65 7.34
N GLU A 127 6.47 -25.67 8.06
CA GLU A 127 7.72 -25.81 8.83
C GLU A 127 7.57 -26.82 9.95
N GLU A 128 6.49 -26.75 10.73
CA GLU A 128 6.20 -27.67 11.83
C GLU A 128 6.00 -29.14 11.36
N GLN A 129 5.30 -29.32 10.23
CA GLN A 129 4.93 -30.64 9.73
C GLN A 129 6.00 -31.31 8.87
N PHE A 130 6.81 -30.53 8.15
CA PHE A 130 7.73 -31.05 7.12
C PHE A 130 9.15 -30.47 7.23
N GLY A 131 9.41 -29.60 8.20
CA GLY A 131 10.70 -28.92 8.32
C GLY A 131 11.03 -27.99 7.16
N THR A 132 10.03 -27.57 6.36
CA THR A 132 10.24 -26.67 5.24
C THR A 132 10.34 -25.24 5.76
N PRO A 133 11.53 -24.62 5.77
CA PRO A 133 11.73 -23.29 6.34
C PRO A 133 10.98 -22.22 5.54
N TYR A 134 10.77 -21.06 6.14
CA TYR A 134 10.15 -19.94 5.45
C TYR A 134 10.97 -18.65 5.55
N VAL A 135 10.74 -17.76 4.58
CA VAL A 135 11.25 -16.40 4.52
C VAL A 135 10.05 -15.46 4.55
N ASP A 136 9.96 -14.66 5.61
CA ASP A 136 8.88 -13.69 5.85
C ASP A 136 9.38 -12.24 5.81
N ILE A 137 10.49 -12.01 5.14
CA ILE A 137 10.99 -10.68 4.83
C ILE A 137 10.33 -10.24 3.53
N THR A 138 9.44 -9.26 3.61
CA THR A 138 8.78 -8.69 2.43
C THR A 138 9.78 -7.90 1.59
N PRO A 139 9.98 -8.23 0.32
CA PRO A 139 10.94 -7.54 -0.54
C PRO A 139 10.36 -6.22 -1.09
N MET A 140 10.07 -5.26 -0.22
CA MET A 140 9.63 -3.90 -0.56
C MET A 140 10.70 -2.89 -0.10
N GLY A 141 11.16 -2.03 -1.01
CA GLY A 141 12.30 -1.15 -0.80
C GLY A 141 13.63 -1.82 -1.15
N VAL A 142 14.66 -1.01 -1.41
CA VAL A 142 15.99 -1.49 -1.82
C VAL A 142 16.61 -2.37 -0.73
N VAL A 143 16.56 -1.91 0.51
CA VAL A 143 17.20 -2.58 1.64
C VAL A 143 16.50 -3.88 1.99
N GLU A 144 15.16 -3.90 2.09
CA GLU A 144 14.42 -5.11 2.44
C GLU A 144 14.43 -6.14 1.30
N THR A 145 14.47 -5.71 0.04
CA THR A 145 14.66 -6.63 -1.10
C THR A 145 16.01 -7.34 -1.02
N ALA A 146 17.09 -6.61 -0.77
CA ALA A 146 18.41 -7.21 -0.57
C ALA A 146 18.46 -8.14 0.66
N ARG A 147 17.81 -7.75 1.77
CA ARG A 147 17.71 -8.61 2.97
C ARG A 147 16.95 -9.90 2.70
N CYS A 148 15.84 -9.82 1.95
CA CYS A 148 15.06 -10.97 1.55
C CYS A 148 15.91 -11.94 0.72
N ILE A 149 16.63 -11.45 -0.30
CA ILE A 149 17.51 -12.26 -1.15
C ILE A 149 18.63 -12.91 -0.32
N ARG A 150 19.27 -12.19 0.59
CA ARG A 150 20.29 -12.75 1.50
C ARG A 150 19.71 -13.82 2.41
N LYS A 151 18.49 -13.62 2.90
CA LYS A 151 17.80 -14.64 3.71
C LYS A 151 17.48 -15.90 2.90
N ILE A 152 17.02 -15.74 1.66
CA ILE A 152 16.81 -16.84 0.71
C ILE A 152 18.13 -17.60 0.49
N GLN A 153 19.22 -16.89 0.15
CA GLN A 153 20.55 -17.48 0.01
C GLN A 153 20.95 -18.30 1.25
N GLN A 154 20.77 -17.74 2.43
CA GLN A 154 21.08 -18.42 3.69
C GLN A 154 20.30 -19.71 3.86
N VAL A 155 18.99 -19.67 3.55
CA VAL A 155 18.08 -20.82 3.69
C VAL A 155 18.41 -21.94 2.70
N ILE A 156 18.69 -21.62 1.44
CA ILE A 156 19.00 -22.64 0.43
C ILE A 156 20.42 -23.19 0.58
N ASN A 157 21.38 -22.37 1.00
CA ASN A 157 22.74 -22.83 1.29
C ASN A 157 22.78 -23.77 2.50
N ALA A 158 21.93 -23.55 3.49
CA ALA A 158 21.76 -24.50 4.62
C ALA A 158 21.24 -25.88 4.20
N GLN A 159 20.65 -25.99 3.00
CA GLN A 159 20.17 -27.25 2.40
C GLN A 159 21.10 -27.80 1.32
N GLY A 160 22.32 -27.26 1.19
CA GLY A 160 23.37 -27.79 0.32
C GLY A 160 23.50 -27.07 -1.04
N ALA A 161 22.82 -25.94 -1.27
CA ALA A 161 23.17 -25.07 -2.37
C ALA A 161 24.48 -24.32 -2.05
N GLU A 162 25.23 -23.95 -3.10
CA GLU A 162 26.44 -23.13 -2.98
C GLU A 162 26.29 -21.89 -3.85
N VAL A 163 25.36 -21.01 -3.46
CA VAL A 163 25.06 -19.77 -4.23
C VAL A 163 25.49 -18.54 -3.47
N ASN A 164 25.86 -17.51 -4.23
CA ASN A 164 26.12 -16.15 -3.74
C ASN A 164 25.39 -15.15 -4.64
N TYR A 165 24.50 -14.34 -4.05
CA TYR A 165 23.69 -13.39 -4.76
C TYR A 165 24.15 -11.93 -4.59
N GLU A 166 25.34 -11.68 -3.99
CA GLU A 166 25.80 -10.30 -3.76
C GLU A 166 26.04 -9.53 -5.06
N ASP A 167 26.58 -10.18 -6.11
CA ASP A 167 26.76 -9.52 -7.40
C ASP A 167 25.40 -9.17 -8.04
N PHE A 168 24.41 -10.05 -7.95
CA PHE A 168 23.05 -9.77 -8.41
C PHE A 168 22.43 -8.59 -7.64
N ILE A 169 22.54 -8.59 -6.30
CA ILE A 169 22.03 -7.49 -5.45
C ILE A 169 22.68 -6.16 -5.85
N ASN A 170 24.00 -6.15 -6.05
CA ASN A 170 24.72 -4.95 -6.44
C ASN A 170 24.30 -4.46 -7.83
N GLU A 171 24.20 -5.34 -8.82
CA GLU A 171 23.76 -5.00 -10.16
C GLU A 171 22.34 -4.42 -10.18
N GLN A 172 21.40 -5.08 -9.48
CA GLN A 172 20.02 -4.61 -9.41
C GLN A 172 19.92 -3.25 -8.67
N THR A 173 20.68 -3.06 -7.61
CA THR A 173 20.69 -1.80 -6.86
C THR A 173 21.27 -0.65 -7.67
N LEU A 174 22.29 -0.90 -8.49
CA LEU A 174 22.98 0.15 -9.25
C LEU A 174 22.32 0.48 -10.58
N HIS A 175 21.70 -0.51 -11.24
CA HIS A 175 21.27 -0.38 -12.63
C HIS A 175 19.76 -0.50 -12.84
N VAL A 176 19.04 -1.26 -12.01
CA VAL A 176 17.58 -1.43 -12.11
C VAL A 176 16.86 -0.47 -11.18
N SER A 177 17.28 -0.39 -9.93
CA SER A 177 16.73 0.55 -8.97
C SER A 177 17.09 2.00 -9.35
N GLN A 178 16.12 2.89 -9.33
CA GLN A 178 16.34 4.32 -9.51
C GLN A 178 16.82 5.03 -8.23
N ALA A 179 17.05 4.30 -7.14
CA ALA A 179 17.44 4.85 -5.85
C ALA A 179 18.72 5.70 -5.92
N ALA A 180 19.71 5.27 -6.70
CA ALA A 180 20.95 6.02 -6.90
C ALA A 180 20.74 7.35 -7.64
N TRP A 181 19.77 7.42 -8.57
CA TRP A 181 19.40 8.65 -9.24
C TRP A 181 18.64 9.58 -8.27
N PHE A 182 17.65 9.05 -7.55
CA PHE A 182 16.86 9.81 -6.58
C PHE A 182 17.74 10.45 -5.51
N SER A 183 18.73 9.73 -4.97
CA SER A 183 19.63 10.26 -3.94
C SER A 183 20.46 11.47 -4.42
N ARG A 184 20.61 11.67 -5.72
CA ARG A 184 21.34 12.80 -6.33
C ARG A 184 20.42 13.92 -6.82
N SER A 185 19.12 13.68 -6.91
CA SER A 185 18.16 14.67 -7.36
C SER A 185 17.93 15.73 -6.28
N ILE A 186 18.04 16.99 -6.66
CA ILE A 186 17.74 18.12 -5.76
C ILE A 186 16.27 18.09 -5.34
N ASP A 187 15.36 17.73 -6.24
CA ASP A 187 13.94 17.67 -5.95
C ASP A 187 13.62 16.61 -4.91
N CYS A 188 14.28 15.43 -4.99
CA CYS A 188 14.12 14.40 -3.98
C CYS A 188 14.72 14.77 -2.62
N GLN A 189 15.82 15.55 -2.61
CA GLN A 189 16.38 16.09 -1.37
C GLN A 189 15.41 17.04 -0.65
N ASN A 190 14.51 17.69 -1.37
CA ASN A 190 13.46 18.54 -0.81
C ASN A 190 12.41 17.75 -0.01
N LEU A 191 12.34 16.43 -0.15
CA LEU A 191 11.48 15.56 0.67
C LEU A 191 12.06 15.28 2.05
N THR A 192 13.37 15.45 2.23
CA THR A 192 14.05 15.19 3.51
C THR A 192 13.44 16.02 4.63
N GLY A 193 13.04 15.36 5.71
CA GLY A 193 12.44 16.01 6.88
C GLY A 193 10.98 16.42 6.71
N LYS A 194 10.36 16.23 5.54
CA LYS A 194 8.90 16.40 5.38
C LYS A 194 8.18 15.41 6.27
N LYS A 195 7.09 15.86 6.90
CA LYS A 195 6.28 15.01 7.78
C LYS A 195 5.33 14.14 6.96
N ALA A 196 5.34 12.85 7.27
CA ALA A 196 4.38 11.91 6.72
C ALA A 196 3.74 11.05 7.82
N VAL A 197 2.61 10.45 7.51
CA VAL A 197 1.95 9.42 8.32
C VAL A 197 1.65 8.22 7.45
N VAL A 198 1.74 7.02 8.05
CA VAL A 198 1.54 5.75 7.35
C VAL A 198 0.49 4.93 8.07
N PHE A 199 -0.48 4.36 7.33
CA PHE A 199 -1.50 3.48 7.90
C PHE A 199 -1.92 2.39 6.90
N GLY A 200 -2.12 1.15 7.38
CA GLY A 200 -2.58 0.06 6.52
C GLY A 200 -2.53 -1.32 7.19
N ASP A 201 -2.46 -2.35 6.36
CA ASP A 201 -2.09 -3.68 6.83
C ASP A 201 -0.65 -3.71 7.34
N ASN A 202 -0.29 -4.78 8.05
CA ASN A 202 1.03 -4.90 8.65
C ASN A 202 2.17 -4.86 7.63
N THR A 203 2.02 -5.57 6.53
CA THR A 203 3.06 -5.70 5.51
C THR A 203 3.36 -4.38 4.83
N HIS A 204 2.33 -3.73 4.26
CA HIS A 204 2.52 -2.48 3.52
C HIS A 204 2.89 -1.32 4.44
N ALA A 205 2.21 -1.18 5.58
CA ALA A 205 2.52 -0.08 6.50
C ALA A 205 3.94 -0.18 7.07
N ALA A 206 4.41 -1.37 7.45
CA ALA A 206 5.78 -1.54 7.93
C ALA A 206 6.81 -1.28 6.82
N ALA A 207 6.57 -1.79 5.61
CA ALA A 207 7.48 -1.58 4.49
C ALA A 207 7.60 -0.09 4.11
N LEU A 208 6.46 0.58 3.94
CA LEU A 208 6.44 2.01 3.58
C LEU A 208 7.07 2.89 4.67
N THR A 209 6.83 2.59 5.94
CA THR A 209 7.48 3.30 7.06
C THR A 209 9.00 3.24 6.95
N LYS A 210 9.56 2.06 6.69
CA LYS A 210 11.01 1.86 6.50
C LYS A 210 11.53 2.58 5.26
N ILE A 211 10.82 2.50 4.14
CA ILE A 211 11.22 3.17 2.90
C ILE A 211 11.24 4.69 3.09
N LEU A 212 10.15 5.26 3.60
CA LEU A 212 10.05 6.70 3.85
C LEU A 212 11.16 7.21 4.75
N SER A 213 11.35 6.58 5.91
CA SER A 213 12.30 7.03 6.92
C SER A 213 13.76 6.73 6.53
N ARG A 214 14.06 5.44 6.29
CA ARG A 214 15.44 4.97 6.11
C ARG A 214 16.00 5.24 4.71
N GLU A 215 15.18 5.08 3.66
CA GLU A 215 15.65 5.15 2.28
C GLU A 215 15.46 6.55 1.66
N MET A 216 14.46 7.32 2.11
CA MET A 216 14.12 8.63 1.54
C MET A 216 14.32 9.81 2.50
N GLY A 217 14.62 9.56 3.79
CA GLY A 217 14.85 10.62 4.79
C GLY A 217 13.62 11.44 5.15
N ILE A 218 12.42 10.89 4.91
CA ILE A 218 11.13 11.51 5.24
C ILE A 218 10.83 11.23 6.71
N HIS A 219 10.35 12.23 7.44
CA HIS A 219 10.02 12.10 8.85
C HIS A 219 8.65 11.46 9.03
N VAL A 220 8.59 10.20 9.41
CA VAL A 220 7.34 9.51 9.73
C VAL A 220 6.93 9.84 11.16
N VAL A 221 5.91 10.70 11.35
CA VAL A 221 5.44 11.11 12.68
C VAL A 221 4.75 9.96 13.39
N TRP A 222 3.93 9.19 12.69
CA TRP A 222 3.42 7.93 13.19
C TRP A 222 3.19 6.91 12.07
N ALA A 223 3.36 5.66 12.43
CA ALA A 223 3.00 4.51 11.61
C ALA A 223 1.92 3.70 12.31
N GLY A 224 0.91 3.25 11.60
CA GLY A 224 -0.18 2.51 12.21
C GLY A 224 -0.69 1.36 11.37
N THR A 225 -1.40 0.45 12.05
CA THR A 225 -2.05 -0.70 11.42
C THR A 225 -3.40 -1.01 12.06
N TYR A 226 -4.30 -1.55 11.24
CA TYR A 226 -5.56 -2.14 11.72
C TYR A 226 -5.43 -3.62 12.10
N CYS A 227 -4.28 -4.25 11.89
CA CYS A 227 -4.02 -5.64 12.23
C CYS A 227 -3.63 -5.81 13.71
N LYS A 228 -4.57 -5.56 14.62
CA LYS A 228 -4.36 -5.60 16.08
C LYS A 228 -3.77 -6.93 16.60
N TYR A 229 -4.04 -8.03 15.91
CA TYR A 229 -3.63 -9.37 16.33
C TYR A 229 -2.13 -9.65 16.18
N ASP A 230 -1.41 -8.86 15.43
CA ASP A 230 0.05 -8.97 15.21
C ASP A 230 0.77 -7.64 15.53
N ALA A 231 0.21 -6.90 16.50
CA ALA A 231 0.66 -5.57 16.89
C ALA A 231 2.11 -5.54 17.39
N ASP A 232 2.57 -6.58 18.08
CA ASP A 232 3.92 -6.63 18.63
C ASP A 232 4.96 -6.75 17.52
N TRP A 233 4.72 -7.60 16.53
CA TRP A 233 5.56 -7.65 15.33
C TRP A 233 5.61 -6.31 14.61
N PHE A 234 4.44 -5.66 14.44
CA PHE A 234 4.40 -4.36 13.79
C PHE A 234 5.24 -3.32 14.53
N ARG A 235 5.12 -3.25 15.86
CA ARG A 235 5.95 -2.37 16.70
C ARG A 235 7.44 -2.64 16.52
N GLU A 236 7.86 -3.90 16.53
CA GLU A 236 9.26 -4.29 16.29
C GLU A 236 9.76 -3.80 14.94
N GLN A 237 8.90 -3.81 13.91
CA GLN A 237 9.30 -3.41 12.57
C GLN A 237 9.43 -1.89 12.39
N VAL A 238 8.64 -1.07 13.09
CA VAL A 238 8.51 0.35 12.78
C VAL A 238 9.03 1.31 13.87
N SER A 239 9.21 0.85 15.11
CA SER A 239 9.55 1.75 16.24
C SER A 239 10.84 2.54 16.08
N GLU A 240 11.80 2.05 15.27
CA GLU A 240 13.04 2.79 14.97
C GLU A 240 12.88 3.82 13.83
N TYR A 241 11.74 3.80 13.14
CA TYR A 241 11.52 4.55 11.89
C TYR A 241 10.39 5.59 11.99
N CYS A 242 9.70 5.67 13.13
CA CYS A 242 8.64 6.65 13.36
C CYS A 242 8.63 7.10 14.84
N ASP A 243 8.03 8.28 15.12
CA ASP A 243 7.96 8.79 16.49
C ASP A 243 6.93 8.06 17.35
N GLN A 244 5.83 7.60 16.73
CA GLN A 244 4.72 6.92 17.42
C GLN A 244 4.18 5.75 16.60
N VAL A 245 3.65 4.73 17.30
CA VAL A 245 2.98 3.58 16.68
C VAL A 245 1.51 3.58 17.07
N LEU A 246 0.61 3.56 16.07
CA LEU A 246 -0.84 3.57 16.23
C LEU A 246 -1.43 2.20 15.87
N ILE A 247 -2.05 1.51 16.84
CA ILE A 247 -2.70 0.22 16.61
C ILE A 247 -4.19 0.37 16.85
N THR A 248 -4.94 0.58 15.79
CA THR A 248 -6.39 0.78 15.88
C THR A 248 -7.11 0.41 14.57
N ASP A 249 -8.37 0.05 14.66
CA ASP A 249 -9.30 -0.12 13.54
C ASP A 249 -10.41 0.96 13.55
N ASP A 250 -10.30 1.94 14.44
CA ASP A 250 -11.21 3.07 14.50
C ASP A 250 -10.80 4.19 13.56
N HIS A 251 -11.54 4.32 12.44
CA HIS A 251 -11.30 5.37 11.44
C HIS A 251 -11.48 6.80 11.98
N GLY A 252 -12.27 7.00 13.03
CA GLY A 252 -12.41 8.29 13.71
C GLY A 252 -11.11 8.68 14.40
N GLU A 253 -10.53 7.76 15.17
CA GLU A 253 -9.24 7.96 15.86
C GLU A 253 -8.10 8.26 14.85
N ILE A 254 -8.07 7.54 13.73
CA ILE A 254 -7.09 7.74 12.66
C ILE A 254 -7.26 9.14 12.05
N GLY A 255 -8.50 9.53 11.73
CA GLY A 255 -8.80 10.84 11.17
C GLY A 255 -8.38 11.99 12.09
N ASP A 256 -8.64 11.86 13.39
CA ASP A 256 -8.25 12.83 14.40
C ASP A 256 -6.72 12.88 14.58
N ALA A 257 -6.03 11.73 14.49
CA ALA A 257 -4.57 11.67 14.54
C ALA A 257 -3.93 12.38 13.34
N ILE A 258 -4.48 12.19 12.14
CA ILE A 258 -4.04 12.91 10.93
C ILE A 258 -4.24 14.43 11.09
N ALA A 259 -5.43 14.83 11.53
CA ALA A 259 -5.78 16.24 11.70
C ALA A 259 -4.88 16.96 12.72
N ARG A 260 -4.46 16.28 13.80
CA ARG A 260 -3.54 16.84 14.80
C ARG A 260 -2.12 17.04 14.33
N VAL A 261 -1.65 16.18 13.42
CA VAL A 261 -0.26 16.19 12.92
C VAL A 261 -0.08 17.15 11.75
N GLU A 262 -1.13 17.33 10.94
CA GLU A 262 -1.08 18.08 9.67
C GLU A 262 0.14 17.67 8.82
N PRO A 263 0.24 16.38 8.40
CA PRO A 263 1.39 15.91 7.66
C PRO A 263 1.42 16.51 6.24
N ALA A 264 2.60 16.57 5.64
CA ALA A 264 2.75 16.98 4.24
C ALA A 264 2.19 15.93 3.26
N ALA A 265 2.15 14.65 3.66
CA ALA A 265 1.50 13.58 2.91
C ALA A 265 1.02 12.45 3.83
N ILE A 266 0.00 11.75 3.38
CA ILE A 266 -0.56 10.55 4.00
C ILE A 266 -0.24 9.36 3.08
N PHE A 267 0.20 8.24 3.64
CA PHE A 267 0.29 6.96 2.93
C PHE A 267 -0.61 5.96 3.64
N GLY A 268 -1.73 5.61 3.01
CA GLY A 268 -2.77 4.87 3.69
C GLY A 268 -3.66 4.06 2.76
N THR A 269 -4.85 3.76 3.26
CA THR A 269 -5.92 3.12 2.51
C THR A 269 -6.82 4.17 1.85
N GLN A 270 -7.88 3.72 1.21
CA GLN A 270 -8.91 4.63 0.71
C GLN A 270 -9.57 5.45 1.82
N MET A 271 -9.60 4.95 3.06
CA MET A 271 -10.21 5.66 4.19
C MET A 271 -9.39 6.90 4.56
N GLU A 272 -8.08 6.76 4.69
CA GLU A 272 -7.15 7.87 4.96
C GLU A 272 -7.12 8.85 3.77
N ARG A 273 -7.31 8.37 2.54
CA ARG A 273 -7.47 9.25 1.38
C ARG A 273 -8.72 10.12 1.46
N HIS A 274 -9.83 9.63 2.05
CA HIS A 274 -11.00 10.47 2.30
C HIS A 274 -10.71 11.55 3.35
N VAL A 275 -9.93 11.23 4.38
CA VAL A 275 -9.48 12.22 5.37
C VAL A 275 -8.59 13.27 4.70
N GLY A 276 -7.60 12.84 3.91
CA GLY A 276 -6.71 13.73 3.16
C GLY A 276 -7.49 14.70 2.27
N LYS A 277 -8.49 14.20 1.52
CA LYS A 277 -9.35 15.06 0.70
C LYS A 277 -10.13 16.12 1.49
N ARG A 278 -10.54 15.82 2.73
CA ARG A 278 -11.24 16.78 3.59
C ARG A 278 -10.31 17.84 4.15
N LEU A 279 -9.06 17.46 4.43
CA LEU A 279 -8.04 18.31 5.04
C LEU A 279 -7.13 18.98 4.01
N ASP A 280 -7.32 18.71 2.72
CA ASP A 280 -6.46 19.15 1.62
C ASP A 280 -5.01 18.65 1.75
N ILE A 281 -4.85 17.44 2.25
CA ILE A 281 -3.57 16.76 2.39
C ILE A 281 -3.45 15.66 1.33
N PRO A 282 -2.37 15.62 0.54
CA PRO A 282 -2.14 14.56 -0.45
C PRO A 282 -2.11 13.17 0.21
N CYS A 283 -2.67 12.18 -0.46
CA CYS A 283 -2.67 10.81 0.03
C CYS A 283 -2.30 9.82 -1.07
N GLY A 284 -1.20 9.10 -0.89
CA GLY A 284 -0.84 7.91 -1.64
C GLY A 284 -1.54 6.68 -1.08
N VAL A 285 -2.27 5.94 -1.91
CA VAL A 285 -2.93 4.70 -1.48
C VAL A 285 -1.96 3.53 -1.62
N ILE A 286 -1.65 2.87 -0.51
CA ILE A 286 -0.62 1.82 -0.40
C ILE A 286 -1.17 0.46 0.02
N ALA A 287 -2.37 0.42 0.60
CA ALA A 287 -2.98 -0.79 1.15
C ALA A 287 -4.49 -0.82 0.93
N ALA A 288 -5.08 -2.01 1.00
CA ALA A 288 -6.53 -2.18 1.01
C ALA A 288 -7.13 -1.64 2.34
N PRO A 289 -8.40 -1.20 2.36
CA PRO A 289 -9.35 -1.16 1.23
C PRO A 289 -9.06 -0.05 0.21
N ILE A 290 -9.39 -0.32 -1.05
CA ILE A 290 -9.16 0.60 -2.17
C ILE A 290 -10.43 0.85 -2.97
N HIS A 291 -10.46 1.99 -3.71
CA HIS A 291 -11.46 2.22 -4.76
C HIS A 291 -10.92 1.85 -6.14
N VAL A 292 -11.83 1.62 -7.09
CA VAL A 292 -11.50 1.30 -8.49
C VAL A 292 -10.50 2.29 -9.09
N GLN A 293 -10.59 3.58 -8.76
CA GLN A 293 -9.67 4.60 -9.31
C GLN A 293 -8.21 4.41 -8.90
N ASN A 294 -7.92 3.67 -7.83
CA ASN A 294 -6.55 3.37 -7.38
C ASN A 294 -6.14 1.93 -7.71
N PHE A 295 -7.06 1.13 -8.27
CA PHE A 295 -6.74 -0.24 -8.65
C PHE A 295 -5.76 -0.24 -9.84
N PRO A 296 -4.60 -0.90 -9.75
CA PRO A 296 -3.59 -0.87 -10.79
C PRO A 296 -4.02 -1.76 -11.98
N ILE A 297 -4.30 -1.13 -13.13
CA ILE A 297 -4.57 -1.84 -14.38
C ILE A 297 -3.26 -2.10 -15.12
N GLY A 298 -2.38 -1.10 -15.20
CA GLY A 298 -1.04 -1.23 -15.75
C GLY A 298 -0.10 -1.96 -14.80
N TYR A 299 1.01 -2.52 -15.31
CA TYR A 299 1.99 -3.21 -14.50
C TYR A 299 2.56 -2.26 -13.42
N LYS A 300 2.26 -2.56 -12.19
CA LYS A 300 2.62 -1.73 -11.03
C LYS A 300 2.84 -2.62 -9.79
N PRO A 301 3.94 -3.36 -9.71
CA PRO A 301 4.28 -4.14 -8.52
C PRO A 301 4.71 -3.20 -7.37
N PHE A 302 4.66 -3.71 -6.14
CA PHE A 302 5.28 -3.10 -4.97
C PHE A 302 6.49 -3.90 -4.48
N MET A 303 6.65 -5.15 -4.93
CA MET A 303 7.74 -6.03 -4.53
C MET A 303 8.90 -6.02 -5.51
N GLY A 304 10.08 -6.38 -5.02
CA GLY A 304 11.31 -6.41 -5.81
C GLY A 304 11.89 -5.02 -6.12
N TYR A 305 12.89 -5.00 -6.97
CA TYR A 305 13.54 -3.74 -7.36
C TYR A 305 12.65 -2.86 -8.23
N GLU A 306 11.86 -3.46 -9.13
CA GLU A 306 10.88 -2.71 -9.93
C GLU A 306 9.75 -2.17 -9.04
N GLY A 307 9.29 -2.95 -8.07
CA GLY A 307 8.32 -2.50 -7.07
C GLY A 307 8.83 -1.31 -6.25
N THR A 308 10.12 -1.30 -5.93
CA THR A 308 10.76 -0.15 -5.28
C THR A 308 10.66 1.12 -6.12
N ASN A 309 10.87 1.02 -7.44
CA ASN A 309 10.71 2.15 -8.36
C ASN A 309 9.27 2.67 -8.37
N GLN A 310 8.29 1.77 -8.42
CA GLN A 310 6.85 2.13 -8.39
C GLN A 310 6.43 2.78 -7.07
N ILE A 311 6.94 2.31 -5.95
CA ILE A 311 6.69 2.92 -4.63
C ILE A 311 7.31 4.31 -4.58
N THR A 312 8.55 4.47 -5.04
CA THR A 312 9.24 5.76 -5.05
C THR A 312 8.51 6.79 -5.92
N ASP A 313 8.04 6.35 -7.11
CA ASP A 313 7.22 7.18 -8.00
C ASP A 313 5.92 7.63 -7.31
N LEU A 314 5.21 6.71 -6.64
CA LEU A 314 4.02 7.03 -5.87
C LEU A 314 4.31 8.07 -4.77
N ILE A 315 5.39 7.89 -4.01
CA ILE A 315 5.75 8.78 -2.90
C ILE A 315 6.12 10.16 -3.45
N TYR A 316 7.01 10.22 -4.45
CA TYR A 316 7.45 11.47 -5.06
C TYR A 316 6.27 12.28 -5.60
N ASN A 317 5.42 11.66 -6.40
CA ASN A 317 4.26 12.33 -6.99
C ASN A 317 3.23 12.79 -5.94
N SER A 318 3.08 12.06 -4.83
CA SER A 318 2.19 12.48 -3.74
C SER A 318 2.69 13.77 -3.07
N PHE A 319 3.99 13.87 -2.77
CA PHE A 319 4.55 15.09 -2.17
C PHE A 319 4.66 16.26 -3.15
N THR A 320 4.98 15.99 -4.42
CA THR A 320 5.17 17.04 -5.44
C THR A 320 3.87 17.79 -5.69
N LEU A 321 2.74 17.10 -5.73
CA LEU A 321 1.43 17.75 -5.89
C LEU A 321 1.14 18.73 -4.75
N GLY A 322 1.46 18.38 -3.51
CA GLY A 322 1.31 19.29 -2.37
C GLY A 322 2.27 20.46 -2.38
N MET A 323 3.51 20.28 -2.87
CA MET A 323 4.49 21.37 -2.98
C MET A 323 4.13 22.35 -4.11
N GLU A 324 3.63 21.84 -5.23
CA GLU A 324 3.25 22.66 -6.37
C GLU A 324 2.12 23.63 -5.98
N ASP A 325 1.09 23.15 -5.30
CA ASP A 325 0.01 24.01 -4.81
C ASP A 325 0.52 25.07 -3.82
N HIS A 326 1.46 24.71 -2.94
CA HIS A 326 2.07 25.64 -1.98
C HIS A 326 2.96 26.68 -2.66
N LEU A 327 3.75 26.30 -3.66
CA LEU A 327 4.55 27.24 -4.45
C LEU A 327 3.66 28.17 -5.27
N LEU A 328 2.57 27.67 -5.81
CA LEU A 328 1.57 28.49 -6.51
C LEU A 328 0.87 29.49 -5.56
N GLU A 329 0.65 29.13 -4.30
CA GLU A 329 0.14 30.06 -3.28
C GLU A 329 1.16 31.15 -2.89
N ILE A 330 2.43 30.78 -2.66
CA ILE A 330 3.49 31.71 -2.19
C ILE A 330 3.92 32.66 -3.31
N PHE A 331 4.13 32.15 -4.52
CA PHE A 331 4.71 32.93 -5.61
C PHE A 331 3.67 33.48 -6.60
N GLY A 332 2.37 33.23 -6.35
CA GLY A 332 1.29 33.69 -7.23
C GLY A 332 1.29 33.03 -8.61
N GLY A 333 2.09 31.98 -8.81
CA GLY A 333 2.20 31.16 -10.02
C GLY A 333 2.48 31.95 -11.31
N HIS A 334 3.33 31.44 -12.19
CA HIS A 334 3.57 32.06 -13.50
C HIS A 334 2.34 32.00 -14.43
N ASP A 335 1.50 30.96 -14.23
CA ASP A 335 0.20 30.81 -14.93
C ASP A 335 -0.91 30.78 -13.89
N THR A 336 -1.15 31.92 -13.27
CA THR A 336 -2.09 32.05 -12.17
C THR A 336 -3.49 31.60 -12.57
N LYS A 337 -4.18 30.92 -11.69
CA LYS A 337 -5.65 30.82 -11.69
C LYS A 337 -6.30 32.22 -11.97
N GLU A 338 -5.63 33.33 -11.70
CA GLU A 338 -6.03 34.65 -12.08
C GLU A 338 -6.00 34.89 -13.60
N VAL A 339 -5.07 34.30 -14.37
CA VAL A 339 -5.07 34.45 -15.83
C VAL A 339 -6.25 33.68 -16.42
N ILE A 340 -6.48 32.43 -15.96
CA ILE A 340 -7.62 31.61 -16.39
C ILE A 340 -8.95 32.22 -15.90
N THR A 341 -9.00 32.70 -14.66
CA THR A 341 -10.23 33.30 -14.11
C THR A 341 -10.47 34.72 -14.58
N LYS A 342 -9.42 35.50 -14.92
CA LYS A 342 -9.60 36.78 -15.64
C LYS A 342 -10.16 36.56 -17.04
N GLY A 343 -9.70 35.53 -17.75
CA GLY A 343 -10.27 35.14 -19.05
C GLY A 343 -11.75 34.79 -18.94
N ILE A 344 -12.13 33.92 -18.02
CA ILE A 344 -13.52 33.50 -17.81
C ILE A 344 -14.39 34.62 -17.25
N SER A 345 -13.88 35.47 -16.37
CA SER A 345 -14.62 36.60 -15.81
C SER A 345 -14.77 37.73 -16.85
N ALA A 346 -13.78 37.93 -17.72
CA ALA A 346 -13.89 38.91 -18.85
C ALA A 346 -14.92 38.44 -19.89
N GLU A 347 -15.01 37.15 -20.19
CA GLU A 347 -16.06 36.61 -21.07
C GLU A 347 -17.44 36.63 -20.43
N SER A 348 -17.56 36.61 -19.11
CA SER A 348 -18.84 36.61 -18.41
C SER A 348 -19.43 37.99 -18.15
N GLY A 349 -18.69 39.07 -18.39
CA GLY A 349 -19.14 40.44 -18.15
C GLY A 349 -19.36 40.76 -16.66
N LEU A 350 -18.86 39.93 -15.76
CA LEU A 350 -18.92 40.12 -14.30
C LEU A 350 -17.62 40.78 -13.81
N ASN A 351 -17.74 41.74 -12.91
CA ASN A 351 -16.60 42.44 -12.32
C ASN A 351 -16.60 42.29 -10.81
N TRP A 352 -15.48 41.80 -10.25
CA TRP A 352 -15.29 41.71 -8.81
C TRP A 352 -14.81 43.06 -8.27
N THR A 353 -15.54 43.61 -7.34
CA THR A 353 -15.14 44.86 -6.66
C THR A 353 -13.98 44.54 -5.68
N LYS A 354 -13.23 45.57 -5.28
CA LYS A 354 -12.07 45.40 -4.37
C LYS A 354 -12.47 44.81 -3.04
N ASP A 355 -13.63 45.16 -2.49
CA ASP A 355 -14.17 44.61 -1.25
C ASP A 355 -14.65 43.15 -1.43
N GLY A 356 -15.33 42.84 -2.53
CA GLY A 356 -15.73 41.48 -2.87
C GLY A 356 -14.51 40.51 -3.01
N GLN A 357 -13.48 41.02 -3.70
CA GLN A 357 -12.23 40.27 -3.86
C GLN A 357 -11.49 40.10 -2.52
N ALA A 358 -11.48 41.13 -1.66
CA ALA A 358 -10.87 41.02 -0.32
C ALA A 358 -11.60 40.02 0.57
N GLU A 359 -12.93 39.94 0.54
CA GLU A 359 -13.70 38.93 1.27
C GLU A 359 -13.52 37.53 0.70
N LEU A 360 -13.47 37.39 -0.61
CA LEU A 360 -13.18 36.10 -1.25
C LEU A 360 -11.81 35.57 -0.83
N ASN A 361 -10.81 36.44 -0.71
CA ASN A 361 -9.44 36.03 -0.31
C ASN A 361 -9.32 35.62 1.15
N LYS A 362 -10.27 36.01 2.03
CA LYS A 362 -10.33 35.50 3.42
C LYS A 362 -10.84 34.05 3.51
N ILE A 363 -11.47 33.57 2.44
CA ILE A 363 -12.00 32.19 2.40
C ILE A 363 -10.86 31.20 2.18
N PRO A 364 -10.79 30.08 2.94
CA PRO A 364 -9.78 29.06 2.75
C PRO A 364 -9.66 28.60 1.30
N GLY A 365 -8.42 28.43 0.80
CA GLY A 365 -8.12 28.17 -0.61
C GLY A 365 -8.91 27.01 -1.23
N PHE A 366 -9.10 25.94 -0.46
CA PHE A 366 -9.80 24.72 -0.91
C PHE A 366 -11.30 24.90 -1.22
N VAL A 367 -11.97 25.88 -0.61
CA VAL A 367 -13.38 26.20 -0.92
C VAL A 367 -13.54 27.47 -1.76
N ARG A 368 -12.50 28.31 -1.85
CA ARG A 368 -12.54 29.63 -2.52
C ARG A 368 -13.02 29.53 -3.97
N GLY A 369 -12.51 28.55 -4.72
CA GLY A 369 -12.91 28.33 -6.11
C GLY A 369 -14.37 27.90 -6.25
N LYS A 370 -14.92 27.16 -5.30
CA LYS A 370 -16.34 26.76 -5.28
C LYS A 370 -17.22 27.95 -4.93
N VAL A 371 -16.83 28.71 -3.91
CA VAL A 371 -17.56 29.94 -3.50
C VAL A 371 -17.56 30.95 -4.63
N LYS A 372 -16.42 31.18 -5.29
CA LYS A 372 -16.34 32.10 -6.43
C LYS A 372 -17.33 31.72 -7.56
N ARG A 373 -17.32 30.45 -7.98
CA ARG A 373 -18.24 29.95 -9.03
C ARG A 373 -19.70 30.07 -8.63
N ASN A 374 -20.05 29.77 -7.40
CA ASN A 374 -21.42 29.87 -6.92
C ASN A 374 -21.87 31.33 -6.83
N THR A 375 -20.99 32.25 -6.39
CA THR A 375 -21.27 33.68 -6.36
C THR A 375 -21.44 34.25 -7.74
N GLU A 376 -20.58 33.87 -8.70
CA GLU A 376 -20.71 34.31 -10.11
C GLU A 376 -21.98 33.77 -10.78
N LYS A 377 -22.36 32.52 -10.45
CA LYS A 377 -23.64 31.95 -10.92
C LYS A 377 -24.83 32.72 -10.35
N PHE A 378 -24.83 32.96 -9.05
CA PHE A 378 -25.85 33.74 -8.36
C PHE A 378 -25.96 35.16 -8.93
N ALA A 379 -24.82 35.83 -9.16
CA ALA A 379 -24.78 37.16 -9.75
C ALA A 379 -25.41 37.20 -11.16
N ARG A 380 -25.12 36.20 -12.00
CA ARG A 380 -25.73 36.07 -13.34
C ARG A 380 -27.24 35.87 -13.28
N GLU A 381 -27.69 34.95 -12.41
CA GLU A 381 -29.12 34.64 -12.25
C GLU A 381 -29.92 35.83 -11.74
N ARG A 382 -29.28 36.71 -10.97
CA ARG A 382 -29.87 37.92 -10.40
C ARG A 382 -29.58 39.20 -11.22
N GLY A 383 -28.81 39.13 -12.30
CA GLY A 383 -28.49 40.23 -13.16
C GLY A 383 -27.48 41.26 -12.59
N PHE A 384 -26.72 40.88 -11.57
CA PHE A 384 -25.64 41.72 -11.03
C PHE A 384 -24.45 41.73 -12.00
N LYS A 385 -23.89 42.90 -12.27
CA LYS A 385 -22.66 43.05 -13.07
C LYS A 385 -21.43 43.13 -12.19
N ASP A 386 -21.57 43.74 -11.01
CA ASP A 386 -20.49 43.89 -10.03
C ASP A 386 -20.73 42.98 -8.83
N ILE A 387 -19.71 42.26 -8.44
CA ILE A 387 -19.73 41.33 -7.31
C ILE A 387 -19.02 41.99 -6.12
N SER A 388 -19.81 42.57 -5.23
CA SER A 388 -19.36 43.12 -3.95
C SER A 388 -19.35 42.08 -2.85
N ALA A 389 -18.82 42.44 -1.66
CA ALA A 389 -18.91 41.62 -0.46
C ALA A 389 -20.38 41.27 -0.12
N GLU A 390 -21.31 42.18 -0.33
CA GLU A 390 -22.75 41.95 -0.08
C GLU A 390 -23.31 40.86 -1.02
N VAL A 391 -22.96 40.90 -2.31
CA VAL A 391 -23.37 39.88 -3.29
C VAL A 391 -22.77 38.50 -2.93
N LEU A 392 -21.54 38.47 -2.44
CA LEU A 392 -20.90 37.21 -1.97
C LEU A 392 -21.64 36.64 -0.76
N TYR A 393 -22.02 37.45 0.23
CA TYR A 393 -22.79 37.02 1.38
C TYR A 393 -24.21 36.59 1.00
N ALA A 394 -24.89 37.33 0.13
CA ALA A 394 -26.22 36.95 -0.38
C ALA A 394 -26.18 35.60 -1.13
N ALA A 395 -25.13 35.35 -1.92
CA ALA A 395 -24.92 34.08 -2.59
C ALA A 395 -24.70 32.92 -1.58
N LYS A 396 -23.97 33.19 -0.48
CA LYS A 396 -23.75 32.23 0.58
C LYS A 396 -25.06 31.85 1.29
N GLU A 397 -25.90 32.82 1.59
CA GLU A 397 -27.20 32.58 2.21
C GLU A 397 -28.14 31.78 1.31
N SER A 398 -28.11 32.03 0.00
CA SER A 398 -28.95 31.30 -0.97
C SER A 398 -28.55 29.80 -1.14
N VAL A 399 -27.34 29.43 -0.80
CA VAL A 399 -26.84 28.04 -0.90
C VAL A 399 -26.98 27.29 0.43
N GLY A 400 -27.20 28.01 1.52
CA GLY A 400 -27.37 27.45 2.89
C GLY A 400 -28.82 27.36 3.36
N ALA A 401 -29.80 27.67 2.51
CA ALA A 401 -31.22 27.54 2.79
C ALA A 401 -31.80 26.24 2.24
#